data_fd09f1d3a27f7c3129b76d9de4fb5edd
#
_entry.id   fd09f1d3a27f7c3129b76d9de4fb5edd
#
_cell.length_a   1.000
_cell.length_b   1.000
_cell.length_c   1.000
_cell.angle_alpha   90.00
_cell.angle_beta   90.00
_cell.angle_gamma   90.00
#
_symmetry.space_group_name_H-M   'P 1'
#
loop_
_entity.id
_entity.type
_entity.pdbx_description
1 polymer ?
#
loop_
_entity_poly.entity_id
_entity_poly.type
_entity_poly.pdbx_seq_one_letter_code
_entity_poly.pdbx_strand_id
1 'polypeptide(L)'
;MRRANVPMDFTDHVHWLSNAMPVTERFVKELDGRSYPLRRFCYRGHLTANAVPVLDWLAGTGVDLEVSSCDENTADPRVVRRLRDAGVSVSTGADSLERLVRWRPELVFDTGGDLTKALIESGRPPLAAVESTSTGLWQLGRLAELPMPVLEWARVPLKEKVEHRFHVAAGVWSAITWLTGLSLEGRRVLVVGYGEVGKGVADRARRLGALVTLAEPPPAPARGARRGGPQSGCSASAPAAPPP
;
A
#
# COMPACT_ATOMS: atom_id res chain seq x y z
N MET A 1 35.00 16.25 -11.27
CA MET A 1 34.33 17.02 -10.21
C MET A 1 33.21 16.17 -9.61
N ARG A 2 33.42 15.58 -8.42
CA ARG A 2 32.32 14.93 -7.67
C ARG A 2 31.48 16.06 -7.10
N ARG A 3 30.23 16.25 -7.62
CA ARG A 3 29.26 17.09 -6.94
C ARG A 3 29.02 16.45 -5.57
N ALA A 4 29.34 17.19 -4.52
CA ALA A 4 28.95 16.79 -3.16
C ALA A 4 27.43 16.58 -3.19
N ASN A 5 26.97 15.36 -2.89
CA ASN A 5 25.57 15.07 -2.66
C ASN A 5 25.21 15.80 -1.36
N VAL A 6 24.80 17.05 -1.44
CA VAL A 6 24.18 17.73 -0.30
C VAL A 6 22.83 17.04 -0.14
N PRO A 7 22.58 16.35 0.98
CA PRO A 7 21.28 15.74 1.21
C PRO A 7 20.24 16.85 1.22
N MET A 8 19.21 16.68 0.39
CA MET A 8 18.06 17.60 0.35
C MET A 8 17.44 17.65 1.77
N ASP A 9 17.20 18.86 2.27
CA ASP A 9 16.45 19.02 3.53
C ASP A 9 15.08 18.37 3.42
N PHE A 10 14.55 17.89 4.55
CA PHE A 10 13.27 17.17 4.55
C PHE A 10 12.11 18.05 4.09
N THR A 11 12.13 19.34 4.45
CA THR A 11 11.13 20.31 4.03
C THR A 11 11.18 20.52 2.52
N ASP A 12 12.37 20.68 1.97
CA ASP A 12 12.58 20.79 0.52
C ASP A 12 12.13 19.52 -0.21
N HIS A 13 12.38 18.34 0.39
CA HIS A 13 11.93 17.07 -0.17
C HIS A 13 10.39 16.98 -0.22
N VAL A 14 9.71 17.35 0.86
CA VAL A 14 8.23 17.38 0.89
C VAL A 14 7.69 18.39 -0.13
N HIS A 15 8.29 19.56 -0.23
CA HIS A 15 7.90 20.56 -1.23
C HIS A 15 8.10 20.05 -2.66
N TRP A 16 9.23 19.39 -2.94
CA TRP A 16 9.48 18.75 -4.23
C TRP A 16 8.43 17.67 -4.53
N LEU A 17 8.07 16.82 -3.55
CA LEU A 17 7.04 15.80 -3.70
C LEU A 17 5.67 16.41 -4.01
N SER A 18 5.28 17.48 -3.32
CA SER A 18 4.01 18.18 -3.58
C SER A 18 3.96 18.66 -5.04
N ASN A 19 5.04 19.26 -5.54
CA ASN A 19 5.14 19.69 -6.94
C ASN A 19 5.15 18.51 -7.94
N ALA A 20 5.68 17.35 -7.52
CA ALA A 20 5.70 16.13 -8.34
C ALA A 20 4.36 15.37 -8.33
N MET A 21 3.39 15.80 -7.53
CA MET A 21 2.07 15.19 -7.38
C MET A 21 0.92 16.12 -7.81
N PRO A 22 0.91 16.61 -9.08
CA PRO A 22 -0.01 17.69 -9.52
C PRO A 22 -1.49 17.28 -9.43
N VAL A 23 -1.81 16.00 -9.57
CA VAL A 23 -3.19 15.51 -9.44
C VAL A 23 -3.64 15.59 -7.98
N THR A 24 -2.81 15.15 -7.04
CA THR A 24 -3.08 15.25 -5.60
C THR A 24 -3.24 16.70 -5.18
N GLU A 25 -2.33 17.58 -5.61
CA GLU A 25 -2.38 19.01 -5.31
C GLU A 25 -3.67 19.67 -5.84
N ARG A 26 -4.08 19.30 -7.05
CA ARG A 26 -5.34 19.77 -7.62
C ARG A 26 -6.54 19.33 -6.79
N PHE A 27 -6.62 18.06 -6.40
CA PHE A 27 -7.70 17.56 -5.55
C PHE A 27 -7.73 18.22 -4.18
N VAL A 28 -6.59 18.40 -3.56
CA VAL A 28 -6.47 19.13 -2.29
C VAL A 28 -7.07 20.54 -2.42
N LYS A 29 -6.71 21.28 -3.48
CA LYS A 29 -7.26 22.62 -3.75
C LYS A 29 -8.77 22.61 -4.04
N GLU A 30 -9.29 21.60 -4.74
CA GLU A 30 -10.72 21.48 -5.04
C GLU A 30 -11.55 21.12 -3.78
N LEU A 31 -10.94 20.47 -2.82
CA LEU A 31 -11.58 20.05 -1.56
C LEU A 31 -11.38 21.05 -0.42
N ASP A 32 -10.44 21.99 -0.60
CA ASP A 32 -10.12 23.00 0.41
C ASP A 32 -11.32 23.90 0.71
N GLY A 33 -11.47 24.27 1.97
CA GLY A 33 -12.60 25.08 2.43
C GLY A 33 -13.95 24.37 2.46
N ARG A 34 -14.04 23.10 2.10
CA ARG A 34 -15.28 22.31 2.26
C ARG A 34 -15.47 21.89 3.71
N SER A 35 -16.72 21.94 4.18
CA SER A 35 -17.10 21.36 5.46
C SER A 35 -17.42 19.89 5.30
N TYR A 36 -16.87 19.08 6.19
CA TYR A 36 -17.13 17.64 6.21
C TYR A 36 -17.92 17.28 7.46
N PRO A 37 -18.99 16.47 7.36
CA PRO A 37 -19.78 16.07 8.53
C PRO A 37 -19.05 15.05 9.43
N LEU A 38 -17.81 14.70 9.09
CA LEU A 38 -16.96 13.80 9.84
C LEU A 38 -16.22 14.54 10.95
N ARG A 39 -16.14 13.91 12.13
CA ARG A 39 -15.38 14.44 13.26
C ARG A 39 -14.05 13.72 13.43
N ARG A 40 -14.02 12.38 13.29
CA ARG A 40 -12.85 11.55 13.60
C ARG A 40 -12.43 10.74 12.40
N PHE A 41 -11.26 11.04 11.88
CA PHE A 41 -10.65 10.32 10.78
C PHE A 41 -9.35 9.64 11.24
N CYS A 42 -9.21 8.35 10.96
CA CYS A 42 -7.97 7.62 11.19
C CYS A 42 -7.28 7.31 9.85
N TYR A 43 -6.03 7.72 9.74
CA TYR A 43 -5.12 7.25 8.72
C TYR A 43 -4.18 6.20 9.31
N ARG A 44 -4.28 4.95 8.88
CA ARG A 44 -3.35 3.87 9.23
C ARG A 44 -2.65 3.36 7.98
N GLY A 45 -1.41 3.78 7.79
CA GLY A 45 -0.65 3.48 6.57
C GLY A 45 0.85 3.66 6.75
N HIS A 46 1.60 3.58 5.66
CA HIS A 46 3.04 3.85 5.68
C HIS A 46 3.29 5.35 5.87
N LEU A 47 4.07 5.71 6.87
CA LEU A 47 4.41 7.12 7.17
C LEU A 47 5.68 7.53 6.43
N THR A 48 5.57 7.66 5.12
CA THR A 48 6.65 8.05 4.23
C THR A 48 6.44 9.50 3.73
N ALA A 49 7.48 10.13 3.22
CA ALA A 49 7.44 11.54 2.81
C ALA A 49 6.34 11.84 1.77
N ASN A 50 6.00 10.89 0.91
CA ASN A 50 4.94 11.06 -0.09
C ASN A 50 3.51 11.05 0.49
N ALA A 51 3.30 10.59 1.72
CA ALA A 51 2.01 10.72 2.40
C ALA A 51 1.78 12.12 3.00
N VAL A 52 2.87 12.87 3.25
CA VAL A 52 2.83 14.17 3.93
C VAL A 52 1.90 15.19 3.27
N PRO A 53 1.90 15.41 1.95
CA PRO A 53 1.03 16.42 1.33
C PRO A 53 -0.47 16.20 1.63
N VAL A 54 -0.91 14.95 1.67
CA VAL A 54 -2.31 14.60 1.98
C VAL A 54 -2.56 14.69 3.48
N LEU A 55 -1.63 14.25 4.31
CA LEU A 55 -1.77 14.30 5.77
C LEU A 55 -1.75 15.74 6.32
N ASP A 56 -0.90 16.61 5.76
CA ASP A 56 -0.88 18.04 6.09
C ASP A 56 -2.22 18.71 5.73
N TRP A 57 -2.76 18.38 4.55
CA TRP A 57 -4.09 18.88 4.17
C TRP A 57 -5.18 18.38 5.11
N LEU A 58 -5.22 17.09 5.42
CA LEU A 58 -6.18 16.52 6.38
C LEU A 58 -6.10 17.21 7.73
N ALA A 59 -4.90 17.46 8.24
CA ALA A 59 -4.70 18.20 9.49
C ALA A 59 -5.29 19.62 9.45
N GLY A 60 -5.28 20.26 8.27
CA GLY A 60 -5.85 21.60 8.06
C GLY A 60 -7.37 21.64 7.94
N THR A 61 -8.06 20.50 7.77
CA THR A 61 -9.52 20.45 7.55
C THR A 61 -10.36 20.63 8.81
N GLY A 62 -9.76 20.65 10.00
CA GLY A 62 -10.45 20.68 11.28
C GLY A 62 -11.05 19.34 11.72
N VAL A 63 -10.79 18.26 10.99
CA VAL A 63 -11.12 16.90 11.39
C VAL A 63 -10.19 16.46 12.52
N ASP A 64 -10.72 15.81 13.54
CA ASP A 64 -9.91 15.16 14.58
C ASP A 64 -9.18 13.97 13.93
N LEU A 65 -7.89 14.16 13.67
CA LEU A 65 -7.05 13.27 12.89
C LEU A 65 -6.12 12.45 13.79
N GLU A 66 -6.30 11.14 13.78
CA GLU A 66 -5.33 10.19 14.33
C GLU A 66 -4.56 9.53 13.19
N VAL A 67 -3.24 9.55 13.29
CA VAL A 67 -2.35 8.90 12.33
C VAL A 67 -1.62 7.74 12.98
N SER A 68 -1.58 6.60 12.33
CA SER A 68 -0.85 5.43 12.81
C SER A 68 -0.04 4.78 11.70
N SER A 69 1.15 4.29 12.04
CA SER A 69 1.88 3.42 11.13
C SER A 69 1.27 2.02 11.08
N CYS A 70 1.14 1.46 9.90
CA CYS A 70 0.77 0.05 9.71
C CYS A 70 1.96 -0.90 9.89
N ASP A 71 3.20 -0.37 9.79
CA ASP A 71 4.46 -1.09 9.96
C ASP A 71 5.50 -0.12 10.53
N GLU A 72 6.08 -0.45 11.67
CA GLU A 72 7.07 0.40 12.36
C GLU A 72 8.31 0.67 11.49
N ASN A 73 8.72 -0.28 10.65
CA ASN A 73 9.87 -0.13 9.76
C ASN A 73 9.64 0.89 8.64
N THR A 74 8.39 1.28 8.41
CA THR A 74 8.01 2.27 7.38
C THR A 74 7.55 3.60 7.95
N ALA A 75 7.78 3.82 9.26
CA ALA A 75 7.52 5.08 9.92
C ALA A 75 8.77 5.97 9.88
N ASP A 76 8.88 6.86 8.89
CA ASP A 76 9.96 7.84 8.83
C ASP A 76 9.87 8.81 10.04
N PRO A 77 10.90 8.86 10.89
CA PRO A 77 10.88 9.72 12.08
C PRO A 77 10.69 11.20 11.76
N ARG A 78 11.08 11.65 10.56
CA ARG A 78 10.91 13.04 10.12
C ARG A 78 9.44 13.34 9.81
N VAL A 79 8.72 12.39 9.21
CA VAL A 79 7.27 12.47 8.99
C VAL A 79 6.53 12.49 10.31
N VAL A 80 6.87 11.57 11.22
CA VAL A 80 6.25 11.51 12.56
C VAL A 80 6.44 12.82 13.31
N ARG A 81 7.64 13.38 13.31
CA ARG A 81 7.94 14.65 13.96
C ARG A 81 7.11 15.79 13.37
N ARG A 82 7.14 15.94 12.04
CA ARG A 82 6.39 16.99 11.34
C ARG A 82 4.89 16.97 11.70
N LEU A 83 4.27 15.79 11.68
CA LEU A 83 2.85 15.65 12.00
C LEU A 83 2.58 16.02 13.47
N ARG A 84 3.42 15.60 14.40
CA ARG A 84 3.32 15.97 15.82
C ARG A 84 3.50 17.47 16.04
N ASP A 85 4.45 18.10 15.34
CA ASP A 85 4.68 19.55 15.41
C ASP A 85 3.48 20.33 14.85
N ALA A 86 2.73 19.74 13.91
CA ALA A 86 1.46 20.26 13.41
C ALA A 86 0.25 19.95 14.33
N GLY A 87 0.47 19.35 15.50
CA GLY A 87 -0.59 19.03 16.48
C GLY A 87 -1.35 17.72 16.18
N VAL A 88 -0.93 16.94 15.19
CA VAL A 88 -1.56 15.66 14.87
C VAL A 88 -1.11 14.58 15.85
N SER A 89 -2.06 13.81 16.36
CA SER A 89 -1.76 12.63 17.17
C SER A 89 -1.22 11.50 16.29
N VAL A 90 0.02 11.04 16.60
CA VAL A 90 0.70 9.98 15.82
C VAL A 90 1.16 8.86 16.73
N SER A 91 0.71 7.63 16.42
CA SER A 91 1.08 6.39 17.11
C SER A 91 1.84 5.43 16.17
N THR A 92 2.96 4.89 16.66
CA THR A 92 3.83 3.98 15.90
C THR A 92 4.17 2.69 16.67
N GLY A 93 3.65 2.54 17.87
CA GLY A 93 3.95 1.39 18.75
C GLY A 93 2.97 0.23 18.60
N ALA A 94 3.31 -0.89 19.23
CA ALA A 94 2.53 -2.13 19.18
C ALA A 94 1.10 -1.97 19.77
N ASP A 95 0.89 -1.02 20.67
CA ASP A 95 -0.39 -0.68 21.29
C ASP A 95 -1.27 0.24 20.44
N SER A 96 -0.75 0.70 19.29
CA SER A 96 -1.44 1.67 18.42
C SER A 96 -2.82 1.18 17.98
N LEU A 97 -2.94 -0.10 17.62
CA LEU A 97 -4.19 -0.70 17.17
C LEU A 97 -5.28 -0.65 18.26
N GLU A 98 -4.93 -1.08 19.47
CA GLU A 98 -5.85 -1.09 20.61
C GLU A 98 -6.30 0.34 21.00
N ARG A 99 -5.37 1.28 20.97
CA ARG A 99 -5.66 2.71 21.19
C ARG A 99 -6.66 3.24 20.15
N LEU A 100 -6.46 2.95 18.87
CA LEU A 100 -7.35 3.37 17.79
C LEU A 100 -8.75 2.76 17.92
N VAL A 101 -8.84 1.48 18.30
CA VAL A 101 -10.15 0.83 18.58
C VAL A 101 -10.87 1.54 19.72
N ARG A 102 -10.17 1.94 20.77
CA ARG A 102 -10.76 2.74 21.88
C ARG A 102 -11.17 4.14 21.44
N TRP A 103 -10.39 4.78 20.57
CA TRP A 103 -10.65 6.14 20.07
C TRP A 103 -11.88 6.20 19.15
N ARG A 104 -12.27 5.11 18.49
CA ARG A 104 -13.46 4.96 17.66
C ARG A 104 -13.52 5.94 16.50
N PRO A 105 -12.69 5.77 15.46
CA PRO A 105 -12.77 6.56 14.25
C PRO A 105 -14.13 6.40 13.56
N GLU A 106 -14.62 7.47 12.95
CA GLU A 106 -15.82 7.45 12.10
C GLU A 106 -15.50 7.03 10.68
N LEU A 107 -14.34 7.44 10.18
CA LEU A 107 -13.82 7.04 8.89
C LEU A 107 -12.38 6.52 9.04
N VAL A 108 -12.07 5.45 8.33
CA VAL A 108 -10.76 4.80 8.39
C VAL A 108 -10.16 4.70 7.00
N PHE A 109 -8.92 5.15 6.84
CA PHE A 109 -8.04 4.69 5.77
C PHE A 109 -7.11 3.63 6.37
N ASP A 110 -7.19 2.40 5.89
CA ASP A 110 -6.44 1.27 6.43
C ASP A 110 -5.50 0.65 5.38
N THR A 111 -4.42 0.09 5.88
CA THR A 111 -3.44 -0.65 5.09
C THR A 111 -3.24 -2.01 5.74
N GLY A 112 -3.72 -3.06 5.09
CA GLY A 112 -3.67 -4.44 5.59
C GLY A 112 -4.94 -4.91 6.29
N GLY A 113 -5.91 -4.02 6.55
CA GLY A 113 -7.24 -4.36 7.07
C GLY A 113 -7.31 -4.64 8.57
N ASP A 114 -6.20 -4.49 9.31
CA ASP A 114 -6.15 -4.89 10.73
C ASP A 114 -7.01 -4.00 11.62
N LEU A 115 -6.98 -2.68 11.40
CA LEU A 115 -7.78 -1.74 12.19
C LEU A 115 -9.27 -1.91 11.89
N THR A 116 -9.61 -1.96 10.62
CA THR A 116 -10.99 -2.14 10.17
C THR A 116 -11.58 -3.43 10.73
N LYS A 117 -10.82 -4.53 10.65
CA LYS A 117 -11.20 -5.81 11.24
C LYS A 117 -11.40 -5.72 12.75
N ALA A 118 -10.43 -5.14 13.46
CA ALA A 118 -10.50 -5.01 14.92
C ALA A 118 -11.70 -4.17 15.39
N LEU A 119 -12.04 -3.11 14.66
CA LEU A 119 -13.22 -2.29 14.92
C LEU A 119 -14.52 -3.09 14.74
N ILE A 120 -14.63 -3.88 13.67
CA ILE A 120 -15.79 -4.75 13.42
C ILE A 120 -15.90 -5.80 14.54
N GLU A 121 -14.82 -6.50 14.86
CA GLU A 121 -14.79 -7.54 15.90
C GLU A 121 -15.08 -6.99 17.31
N SER A 122 -14.77 -5.73 17.56
CA SER A 122 -15.13 -5.04 18.82
C SER A 122 -16.61 -4.63 18.92
N GLY A 123 -17.41 -4.89 17.88
CA GLY A 123 -18.80 -4.45 17.79
C GLY A 123 -18.95 -2.94 17.56
N ARG A 124 -17.93 -2.27 17.08
CA ARG A 124 -17.89 -0.80 16.90
C ARG A 124 -17.33 -0.44 15.51
N PRO A 125 -17.99 -0.88 14.43
CA PRO A 125 -17.53 -0.57 13.08
C PRO A 125 -17.54 0.94 12.83
N PRO A 126 -16.64 1.46 12.00
CA PRO A 126 -16.69 2.84 11.53
C PRO A 126 -17.89 3.05 10.60
N LEU A 127 -18.19 4.28 10.23
CA LEU A 127 -19.22 4.58 9.21
C LEU A 127 -18.82 4.05 7.84
N ALA A 128 -17.53 4.13 7.52
CA ALA A 128 -16.95 3.57 6.30
C ALA A 128 -15.44 3.37 6.46
N ALA A 129 -14.86 2.53 5.60
CA ALA A 129 -13.40 2.37 5.51
C ALA A 129 -12.94 2.42 4.05
N VAL A 130 -11.69 2.81 3.87
CA VAL A 130 -10.92 2.67 2.63
C VAL A 130 -9.82 1.66 2.88
N GLU A 131 -9.79 0.56 2.15
CA GLU A 131 -8.70 -0.40 2.25
C GLU A 131 -7.76 -0.27 1.05
N SER A 132 -6.49 -0.03 1.34
CA SER A 132 -5.48 0.31 0.33
C SER A 132 -4.78 -0.90 -0.29
N THR A 133 -4.94 -2.10 0.28
CA THR A 133 -4.19 -3.31 -0.11
C THR A 133 -5.07 -4.49 -0.50
N SER A 134 -4.60 -5.30 -1.44
CA SER A 134 -5.26 -6.56 -1.78
C SER A 134 -5.27 -7.56 -0.60
N THR A 135 -4.23 -7.53 0.23
CA THR A 135 -4.13 -8.38 1.43
C THR A 135 -5.20 -8.02 2.45
N GLY A 136 -5.40 -6.72 2.69
CA GLY A 136 -6.46 -6.26 3.59
C GLY A 136 -7.85 -6.59 3.07
N LEU A 137 -8.11 -6.37 1.77
CA LEU A 137 -9.38 -6.79 1.15
C LEU A 137 -9.63 -8.30 1.31
N TRP A 138 -8.59 -9.11 1.13
CA TRP A 138 -8.70 -10.55 1.35
C TRP A 138 -8.98 -10.90 2.81
N GLN A 139 -8.36 -10.19 3.76
CA GLN A 139 -8.62 -10.35 5.19
C GLN A 139 -10.08 -10.00 5.54
N LEU A 140 -10.54 -8.84 5.10
CA LEU A 140 -11.92 -8.38 5.34
C LEU A 140 -12.96 -9.29 4.68
N GLY A 141 -12.69 -9.79 3.47
CA GLY A 141 -13.56 -10.74 2.77
C GLY A 141 -13.71 -12.11 3.46
N ARG A 142 -12.95 -12.38 4.52
CA ARG A 142 -13.09 -13.60 5.36
C ARG A 142 -14.02 -13.39 6.55
N LEU A 143 -14.40 -12.16 6.85
CA LEU A 143 -15.41 -11.86 7.86
C LEU A 143 -16.78 -12.40 7.40
N ALA A 144 -17.61 -12.79 8.35
CA ALA A 144 -18.95 -13.32 8.06
C ALA A 144 -19.82 -12.24 7.40
N GLU A 145 -19.66 -11.01 7.82
CA GLU A 145 -20.41 -9.85 7.35
C GLU A 145 -19.54 -8.59 7.43
N LEU A 146 -19.75 -7.66 6.50
CA LEU A 146 -19.22 -6.30 6.56
C LEU A 146 -20.37 -5.35 6.90
N PRO A 147 -20.46 -4.86 8.14
CA PRO A 147 -21.60 -4.06 8.59
C PRO A 147 -21.56 -2.61 8.08
N MET A 148 -20.57 -2.24 7.29
CA MET A 148 -20.39 -0.90 6.74
C MET A 148 -19.70 -0.95 5.37
N PRO A 149 -19.81 0.10 4.54
CA PRO A 149 -19.14 0.13 3.24
C PRO A 149 -17.63 0.18 3.38
N VAL A 150 -16.95 -0.58 2.51
CA VAL A 150 -15.49 -0.56 2.34
C VAL A 150 -15.17 -0.16 0.90
N LEU A 151 -14.45 0.95 0.72
CA LEU A 151 -13.91 1.35 -0.57
C LEU A 151 -12.64 0.54 -0.87
N GLU A 152 -12.69 -0.27 -1.92
CA GLU A 152 -11.60 -1.14 -2.34
C GLU A 152 -10.56 -0.37 -3.19
N TRP A 153 -9.72 0.44 -2.53
CA TRP A 153 -8.70 1.23 -3.22
C TRP A 153 -7.76 0.37 -4.06
N ALA A 154 -7.37 -0.79 -3.54
CA ALA A 154 -6.47 -1.72 -4.24
C ALA A 154 -7.03 -2.21 -5.58
N ARG A 155 -8.35 -2.17 -5.79
CA ARG A 155 -9.04 -2.62 -7.01
C ARG A 155 -9.43 -1.49 -7.96
N VAL A 156 -9.13 -0.24 -7.60
CA VAL A 156 -9.29 0.87 -8.55
C VAL A 156 -8.44 0.57 -9.80
N PRO A 157 -8.99 0.60 -11.03
CA PRO A 157 -8.28 0.17 -12.24
C PRO A 157 -6.91 0.83 -12.43
N LEU A 158 -6.79 2.13 -12.12
CA LEU A 158 -5.52 2.84 -12.20
C LEU A 158 -4.48 2.25 -11.21
N LYS A 159 -4.90 1.90 -9.98
CA LYS A 159 -4.06 1.26 -8.98
C LYS A 159 -3.67 -0.15 -9.41
N GLU A 160 -4.66 -0.98 -9.74
CA GLU A 160 -4.46 -2.39 -10.02
C GLU A 160 -3.72 -2.64 -11.35
N LYS A 161 -4.19 -2.02 -12.45
CA LYS A 161 -3.72 -2.33 -13.81
C LYS A 161 -2.54 -1.48 -14.27
N VAL A 162 -2.34 -0.31 -13.67
CA VAL A 162 -1.26 0.60 -14.07
C VAL A 162 -0.17 0.64 -12.99
N GLU A 163 -0.51 1.06 -11.78
CA GLU A 163 0.50 1.21 -10.73
C GLU A 163 1.14 -0.13 -10.36
N HIS A 164 0.35 -1.13 -9.97
CA HIS A 164 0.86 -2.44 -9.57
C HIS A 164 1.60 -3.13 -10.71
N ARG A 165 1.07 -3.04 -11.93
CA ARG A 165 1.61 -3.73 -13.10
C ARG A 165 2.92 -3.12 -13.60
N PHE A 166 3.02 -1.80 -13.63
CA PHE A 166 4.14 -1.11 -14.30
C PHE A 166 5.04 -0.34 -13.32
N HIS A 167 4.46 0.48 -12.43
CA HIS A 167 5.24 1.38 -11.59
C HIS A 167 5.91 0.64 -10.44
N VAL A 168 5.20 -0.25 -9.76
CA VAL A 168 5.78 -1.09 -8.70
C VAL A 168 6.91 -1.94 -9.26
N ALA A 169 6.71 -2.58 -10.42
CA ALA A 169 7.74 -3.39 -11.07
C ALA A 169 8.98 -2.57 -11.44
N ALA A 170 8.80 -1.36 -11.94
CA ALA A 170 9.91 -0.47 -12.25
C ALA A 170 10.67 -0.07 -10.99
N GLY A 171 9.97 0.30 -9.92
CA GLY A 171 10.56 0.66 -8.63
C GLY A 171 11.36 -0.49 -8.00
N VAL A 172 10.80 -1.70 -7.99
CA VAL A 172 11.46 -2.90 -7.46
C VAL A 172 12.82 -3.13 -8.13
N TRP A 173 12.84 -3.18 -9.47
CA TRP A 173 14.09 -3.45 -10.18
C TRP A 173 15.06 -2.29 -10.11
N SER A 174 14.60 -1.05 -10.14
CA SER A 174 15.44 0.12 -9.93
C SER A 174 16.11 0.09 -8.55
N ALA A 175 15.37 -0.22 -7.50
CA ALA A 175 15.90 -0.34 -6.16
C ALA A 175 16.93 -1.47 -6.03
N ILE A 176 16.62 -2.66 -6.55
CA ILE A 176 17.52 -3.82 -6.51
C ILE A 176 18.84 -3.49 -7.24
N THR A 177 18.76 -2.97 -8.47
CA THR A 177 19.97 -2.65 -9.25
C THR A 177 20.77 -1.53 -8.61
N TRP A 178 20.11 -0.52 -8.04
CA TRP A 178 20.78 0.58 -7.36
C TRP A 178 21.49 0.13 -6.07
N LEU A 179 20.81 -0.70 -5.25
CA LEU A 179 21.37 -1.18 -3.97
C LEU A 179 22.48 -2.21 -4.14
N THR A 180 22.38 -3.04 -5.17
CA THR A 180 23.28 -4.20 -5.33
C THR A 180 24.33 -4.03 -6.43
N GLY A 181 24.14 -3.07 -7.34
CA GLY A 181 24.96 -2.94 -8.54
C GLY A 181 24.80 -4.07 -9.56
N LEU A 182 23.84 -4.99 -9.36
CA LEU A 182 23.67 -6.16 -10.21
C LEU A 182 22.99 -5.81 -11.54
N SER A 183 23.57 -6.28 -12.66
CA SER A 183 22.84 -6.38 -13.93
C SER A 183 21.93 -7.61 -13.90
N LEU A 184 20.74 -7.48 -14.50
CA LEU A 184 19.81 -8.60 -14.64
C LEU A 184 20.05 -9.42 -15.90
N GLU A 185 20.86 -8.95 -16.83
CA GLU A 185 21.15 -9.66 -18.08
C GLU A 185 21.74 -11.05 -17.81
N GLY A 186 21.11 -12.08 -18.37
CA GLY A 186 21.49 -13.48 -18.18
C GLY A 186 21.27 -14.05 -16.78
N ARG A 187 20.76 -13.27 -15.82
CA ARG A 187 20.51 -13.75 -14.45
C ARG A 187 19.23 -14.57 -14.35
N ARG A 188 19.26 -15.62 -13.54
CA ARG A 188 18.07 -16.39 -13.19
C ARG A 188 17.30 -15.68 -12.09
N VAL A 189 16.02 -15.44 -12.35
CA VAL A 189 15.10 -14.76 -11.42
C VAL A 189 13.90 -15.67 -11.16
N LEU A 190 13.62 -15.96 -9.91
CA LEU A 190 12.40 -16.63 -9.48
C LEU A 190 11.41 -15.57 -8.99
N VAL A 191 10.22 -15.54 -9.58
CA VAL A 191 9.10 -14.72 -9.11
C VAL A 191 8.06 -15.64 -8.49
N VAL A 192 7.78 -15.44 -7.20
CA VAL A 192 6.77 -16.17 -6.45
C VAL A 192 5.51 -15.33 -6.35
N GLY A 193 4.40 -15.82 -6.89
CA GLY A 193 3.15 -15.10 -7.06
C GLY A 193 3.03 -14.44 -8.43
N TYR A 194 1.88 -14.62 -9.10
CA TYR A 194 1.65 -14.11 -10.46
C TYR A 194 0.38 -13.25 -10.58
N GLY A 195 0.04 -12.54 -9.49
CA GLY A 195 -0.92 -11.43 -9.50
C GLY A 195 -0.40 -10.23 -10.31
N GLU A 196 -1.09 -9.10 -10.32
CA GLU A 196 -0.71 -7.94 -11.16
C GLU A 196 0.72 -7.44 -10.86
N VAL A 197 1.13 -7.39 -9.60
CA VAL A 197 2.51 -7.04 -9.22
C VAL A 197 3.50 -8.08 -9.76
N GLY A 198 3.26 -9.37 -9.49
CA GLY A 198 4.17 -10.46 -9.94
C GLY A 198 4.31 -10.52 -11.46
N LYS A 199 3.22 -10.34 -12.21
CA LYS A 199 3.25 -10.21 -13.67
C LYS A 199 4.14 -9.04 -14.10
N GLY A 200 3.96 -7.87 -13.48
CA GLY A 200 4.77 -6.69 -13.78
C GLY A 200 6.25 -6.91 -13.52
N VAL A 201 6.58 -7.45 -12.34
CA VAL A 201 7.96 -7.76 -11.92
C VAL A 201 8.60 -8.75 -12.91
N ALA A 202 7.90 -9.83 -13.28
CA ALA A 202 8.38 -10.83 -14.21
C ALA A 202 8.62 -10.25 -15.61
N ASP A 203 7.66 -9.49 -16.14
CA ASP A 203 7.79 -8.89 -17.49
C ASP A 203 8.93 -7.86 -17.53
N ARG A 204 9.07 -7.05 -16.51
CA ARG A 204 10.17 -6.08 -16.43
C ARG A 204 11.53 -6.78 -16.32
N ALA A 205 11.64 -7.87 -15.54
CA ALA A 205 12.86 -8.67 -15.46
C ALA A 205 13.26 -9.24 -16.82
N ARG A 206 12.29 -9.82 -17.56
CA ARG A 206 12.54 -10.34 -18.92
C ARG A 206 13.06 -9.25 -19.87
N ARG A 207 12.45 -8.06 -19.82
CA ARG A 207 12.89 -6.90 -20.63
C ARG A 207 14.29 -6.42 -20.27
N LEU A 208 14.75 -6.69 -19.04
CA LEU A 208 16.11 -6.41 -18.57
C LEU A 208 17.08 -7.60 -18.82
N GLY A 209 16.68 -8.59 -19.62
CA GLY A 209 17.50 -9.72 -20.04
C GLY A 209 17.56 -10.88 -19.05
N ALA A 210 16.71 -10.92 -18.03
CA ALA A 210 16.70 -12.02 -17.06
C ALA A 210 16.00 -13.29 -17.58
N LEU A 211 16.48 -14.45 -17.12
CA LEU A 211 15.82 -15.75 -17.29
C LEU A 211 14.83 -15.95 -16.14
N VAL A 212 13.54 -15.74 -16.40
CA VAL A 212 12.50 -15.70 -15.36
C VAL A 212 11.78 -17.02 -15.23
N THR A 213 11.79 -17.58 -14.03
CA THR A 213 10.94 -18.70 -13.59
C THR A 213 9.80 -18.15 -12.74
N LEU A 214 8.60 -18.70 -12.91
CA LEU A 214 7.40 -18.34 -12.15
C LEU A 214 7.02 -19.49 -11.22
N ALA A 215 6.66 -19.16 -10.00
CA ALA A 215 6.02 -20.07 -9.05
C ALA A 215 4.72 -19.42 -8.57
N GLU A 216 3.60 -20.06 -8.80
CA GLU A 216 2.29 -19.64 -8.29
C GLU A 216 1.83 -20.64 -7.23
N PRO A 217 1.55 -20.20 -6.00
CA PRO A 217 0.96 -21.10 -5.02
C PRO A 217 -0.43 -21.55 -5.52
N PRO A 218 -0.85 -22.79 -5.21
CA PRO A 218 -2.17 -23.25 -5.59
C PRO A 218 -3.24 -22.32 -5.02
N PRO A 219 -4.33 -22.05 -5.75
CA PRO A 219 -5.41 -21.21 -5.25
C PRO A 219 -5.93 -21.79 -3.92
N ALA A 220 -6.11 -20.91 -2.92
CA ALA A 220 -6.69 -21.34 -1.65
C ALA A 220 -8.04 -22.02 -1.91
N PRO A 221 -8.36 -23.17 -1.27
CA PRO A 221 -9.61 -23.87 -1.49
C PRO A 221 -10.78 -22.93 -1.20
N ALA A 222 -11.71 -22.80 -2.16
CA ALA A 222 -12.92 -22.02 -2.00
C ALA A 222 -13.69 -22.58 -0.79
N ARG A 223 -14.03 -21.74 0.19
CA ARG A 223 -14.89 -22.13 1.31
C ARG A 223 -16.24 -22.61 0.74
N GLY A 224 -16.55 -23.88 0.91
CA GLY A 224 -17.84 -24.47 0.53
C GLY A 224 -17.83 -25.45 -0.64
N ALA A 225 -16.72 -25.69 -1.33
CA ALA A 225 -16.66 -26.77 -2.30
C ALA A 225 -16.64 -28.14 -1.56
N ARG A 226 -17.75 -28.86 -1.59
CA ARG A 226 -17.80 -30.27 -1.14
C ARG A 226 -16.72 -31.04 -1.90
N ARG A 227 -15.93 -31.82 -1.15
CA ARG A 227 -14.94 -32.76 -1.70
C ARG A 227 -15.64 -33.74 -2.64
N GLY A 228 -15.32 -33.66 -3.92
CA GLY A 228 -15.81 -34.60 -4.92
C GLY A 228 -15.25 -34.28 -6.30
N GLY A 229 -14.07 -34.78 -6.61
CA GLY A 229 -13.47 -34.75 -7.95
C GLY A 229 -11.94 -34.80 -7.90
N PRO A 230 -11.28 -35.53 -8.83
CA PRO A 230 -9.83 -35.75 -8.77
C PRO A 230 -9.09 -34.42 -8.98
N GLN A 231 -8.09 -34.18 -8.12
CA GLN A 231 -7.18 -33.03 -8.22
C GLN A 231 -6.35 -33.17 -9.50
N SER A 232 -6.54 -32.29 -10.45
CA SER A 232 -5.63 -32.13 -11.57
C SER A 232 -4.32 -31.53 -11.06
N GLY A 233 -3.23 -32.28 -11.23
CA GLY A 233 -1.90 -31.91 -10.80
C GLY A 233 -1.42 -30.59 -11.44
N CYS A 234 -0.68 -29.83 -10.66
CA CYS A 234 0.01 -28.63 -11.09
C CYS A 234 1.07 -29.00 -12.13
N SER A 235 0.81 -28.76 -13.41
CA SER A 235 1.82 -28.89 -14.47
C SER A 235 2.64 -27.59 -14.51
N ALA A 236 3.89 -27.68 -14.08
CA ALA A 236 4.87 -26.65 -14.36
C ALA A 236 5.24 -26.72 -15.86
N SER A 237 4.57 -25.91 -16.68
CA SER A 237 4.99 -25.73 -18.07
C SER A 237 6.15 -24.75 -18.12
N ALA A 238 7.36 -25.29 -18.27
CA ALA A 238 8.52 -24.50 -18.68
C ALA A 238 8.30 -24.02 -20.13
N PRO A 239 8.49 -22.70 -20.42
CA PRO A 239 8.50 -22.27 -21.81
C PRO A 239 9.71 -22.87 -22.54
N ALA A 240 9.49 -23.37 -23.75
CA ALA A 240 10.52 -23.90 -24.63
C ALA A 240 11.60 -22.84 -24.87
N ALA A 241 12.85 -23.28 -24.86
CA ALA A 241 13.98 -22.46 -25.27
C ALA A 241 13.83 -22.05 -26.74
N PRO A 242 14.23 -20.85 -27.16
CA PRO A 242 14.28 -20.47 -28.54
C PRO A 242 15.33 -21.33 -29.28
N PRO A 243 15.14 -21.62 -30.57
CA PRO A 243 16.10 -22.37 -31.37
C PRO A 243 17.40 -21.59 -31.54
N PRO A 244 18.52 -22.31 -31.90
CA PRO A 244 19.87 -21.78 -31.95
C PRO A 244 20.07 -20.66 -32.97
#